data_4ef2d9a36ecc06e4d9b05c035d70fd70
#
_entry.id   4ef2d9a36ecc06e4d9b05c035d70fd70
#
_cell.length_a   1.000
_cell.length_b   1.000
_cell.length_c   1.000
_cell.angle_alpha   90.00
_cell.angle_beta   90.00
_cell.angle_gamma   90.00
#
_symmetry.space_group_name_H-M   'P 1'
#
loop_
_entity.id
_entity.type
_entity.pdbx_description
1 polymer ?
#
loop_
_entity_poly.entity_id
_entity_poly.type
_entity_poly.pdbx_seq_one_letter_code
_entity_poly.pdbx_strand_id
1 'polypeptide(L)'
;YRRGQSHLVDVSLTYVRDEFLSKKNVLTAQILELLYQVIFNPLSNEDEFENNAFEIEKKQLLARLESELEDPFFFAHKELDQLFFQEESMQLVPRDLIARISEETSKSCYSNFQKMLKEDRIDLFFLGDFNEIEVLENLKKFNLTGRKETVNIQYQQGYSNVLREGIARKNLGQSILEMGYHSTIGYGDDQKMGLLLVNGLLGAFP
;
A
#
# COMPACT_ATOMS: atom_id res chain seq x y z
N TYR A 1 0.39 1.01 -0.89
CA TYR A 1 0.60 0.83 0.56
C TYR A 1 1.30 -0.48 0.85
N ARG A 2 1.84 -0.62 2.05
CA ARG A 2 2.53 -1.83 2.50
C ARG A 2 1.65 -2.65 3.45
N ARG A 3 1.65 -3.97 3.27
CA ARG A 3 1.01 -4.91 4.19
C ARG A 3 2.00 -6.01 4.56
N GLY A 4 2.50 -5.95 5.80
CA GLY A 4 3.63 -6.80 6.20
C GLY A 4 4.88 -6.49 5.37
N GLN A 5 5.50 -7.50 4.79
CA GLN A 5 6.66 -7.37 3.88
C GLN A 5 6.30 -7.03 2.43
N SER A 6 5.00 -7.08 2.07
CA SER A 6 4.57 -6.87 0.69
C SER A 6 4.16 -5.43 0.44
N HIS A 7 4.59 -4.89 -0.69
CA HIS A 7 4.04 -3.67 -1.24
C HIS A 7 2.84 -4.01 -2.11
N LEU A 8 1.76 -3.27 -1.95
CA LEU A 8 0.52 -3.46 -2.69
C LEU A 8 0.18 -2.19 -3.44
N VAL A 9 -0.16 -2.34 -4.71
CA VAL A 9 -0.84 -1.31 -5.49
C VAL A 9 -2.30 -1.73 -5.56
N ASP A 10 -3.18 -0.88 -5.05
CA ASP A 10 -4.62 -1.11 -5.05
C ASP A 10 -5.26 -0.08 -5.98
N VAL A 11 -6.00 -0.58 -6.96
CA VAL A 11 -6.81 0.24 -7.86
C VAL A 11 -8.25 -0.16 -7.66
N SER A 12 -9.04 0.73 -7.06
CA SER A 12 -10.45 0.48 -6.78
C SER A 12 -11.35 1.44 -7.54
N LEU A 13 -12.45 0.90 -8.08
CA LEU A 13 -13.48 1.67 -8.75
C LEU A 13 -14.84 1.34 -8.12
N THR A 14 -15.56 2.37 -7.72
CA THR A 14 -16.92 2.24 -7.19
C THR A 14 -17.90 2.93 -8.15
N TYR A 15 -18.93 2.23 -8.55
CA TYR A 15 -19.92 2.75 -9.48
C TYR A 15 -21.34 2.32 -9.12
N VAL A 16 -22.33 3.04 -9.67
CA VAL A 16 -23.76 2.72 -9.48
C VAL A 16 -24.13 1.48 -10.27
N ARG A 17 -25.04 0.68 -9.77
CA ARG A 17 -25.58 -0.46 -10.51
C ARG A 17 -26.32 0.00 -11.78
N ASP A 18 -26.22 -0.81 -12.83
CA ASP A 18 -26.84 -0.51 -14.13
C ASP A 18 -28.37 -0.36 -14.06
N GLU A 19 -29.03 -0.97 -13.09
CA GLU A 19 -30.48 -0.85 -12.90
C GLU A 19 -30.96 0.58 -12.58
N PHE A 20 -30.05 1.42 -12.01
CA PHE A 20 -30.36 2.82 -11.71
C PHE A 20 -30.06 3.77 -12.88
N LEU A 21 -29.60 3.24 -14.01
CA LEU A 21 -29.29 4.02 -15.18
C LEU A 21 -30.42 3.98 -16.22
N SER A 22 -30.52 5.05 -17.01
CA SER A 22 -31.46 5.13 -18.11
C SER A 22 -31.20 4.10 -19.21
N LYS A 23 -29.93 3.70 -19.41
CA LYS A 23 -29.49 2.62 -20.27
C LYS A 23 -28.96 1.48 -19.42
N LYS A 24 -29.63 0.33 -19.49
CA LYS A 24 -29.27 -0.85 -18.71
C LYS A 24 -28.09 -1.61 -19.35
N ASN A 25 -27.29 -2.26 -18.51
CA ASN A 25 -26.21 -3.21 -18.88
C ASN A 25 -25.07 -2.64 -19.72
N VAL A 26 -24.64 -1.41 -19.48
CA VAL A 26 -23.54 -0.79 -20.22
C VAL A 26 -22.38 -0.38 -19.31
N LEU A 27 -22.69 -0.03 -18.06
CA LEU A 27 -21.71 0.61 -17.17
C LEU A 27 -20.63 -0.37 -16.70
N THR A 28 -20.99 -1.59 -16.36
CA THR A 28 -20.02 -2.61 -15.93
C THR A 28 -18.94 -2.85 -16.97
N ALA A 29 -19.31 -3.01 -18.24
CA ALA A 29 -18.34 -3.19 -19.33
C ALA A 29 -17.46 -1.93 -19.53
N GLN A 30 -18.04 -0.74 -19.41
CA GLN A 30 -17.30 0.53 -19.54
C GLN A 30 -16.32 0.72 -18.39
N ILE A 31 -16.68 0.35 -17.16
CA ILE A 31 -15.80 0.42 -15.99
C ILE A 31 -14.65 -0.58 -16.09
N LEU A 32 -14.91 -1.80 -16.58
CA LEU A 32 -13.86 -2.78 -16.83
C LEU A 32 -12.91 -2.31 -17.94
N GLU A 33 -13.43 -1.70 -18.98
CA GLU A 33 -12.60 -1.09 -20.02
C GLU A 33 -11.76 0.07 -19.46
N LEU A 34 -12.36 0.95 -18.64
CA LEU A 34 -11.61 2.02 -17.96
C LEU A 34 -10.50 1.45 -17.07
N LEU A 35 -10.79 0.42 -16.29
CA LEU A 35 -9.81 -0.26 -15.46
C LEU A 35 -8.65 -0.83 -16.31
N TYR A 36 -9.00 -1.46 -17.43
CA TYR A 36 -7.99 -1.95 -18.39
C TYR A 36 -7.10 -0.83 -18.89
N GLN A 37 -7.70 0.29 -19.33
CA GLN A 37 -6.95 1.44 -19.85
C GLN A 37 -6.03 2.04 -18.79
N VAL A 38 -6.51 2.23 -17.57
CA VAL A 38 -5.70 2.78 -16.47
C VAL A 38 -4.50 1.89 -16.15
N ILE A 39 -4.67 0.55 -16.17
CA ILE A 39 -3.61 -0.38 -15.80
C ILE A 39 -2.66 -0.65 -16.96
N PHE A 40 -3.17 -0.92 -18.16
CA PHE A 40 -2.35 -1.42 -19.28
C PHE A 40 -1.98 -0.36 -20.31
N ASN A 41 -2.69 0.77 -20.33
CA ASN A 41 -2.43 1.91 -21.22
C ASN A 41 -2.37 3.22 -20.42
N PRO A 42 -1.50 3.33 -19.39
CA PRO A 42 -1.38 4.57 -18.64
C PRO A 42 -0.91 5.72 -19.51
N LEU A 43 -1.05 6.95 -19.02
CA LEU A 43 -0.50 8.14 -19.69
C LEU A 43 1.03 8.00 -19.81
N SER A 44 1.47 7.59 -20.99
CA SER A 44 2.88 7.32 -21.27
C SER A 44 3.24 7.71 -22.71
N ASN A 45 4.50 8.04 -22.91
CA ASN A 45 5.12 8.29 -24.20
C ASN A 45 6.22 7.24 -24.39
N GLU A 46 6.05 6.34 -25.35
CA GLU A 46 6.99 5.24 -25.65
C GLU A 46 7.32 4.38 -24.41
N ASP A 47 8.45 4.63 -23.75
CA ASP A 47 8.98 3.86 -22.62
C ASP A 47 9.07 4.66 -21.31
N GLU A 48 8.29 5.76 -21.19
CA GLU A 48 8.22 6.59 -19.99
C GLU A 48 6.81 7.09 -19.71
N PHE A 49 6.48 7.39 -18.47
CA PHE A 49 5.24 8.10 -18.13
C PHE A 49 5.27 9.52 -18.72
N GLU A 50 4.08 10.07 -19.00
CA GLU A 50 3.97 11.46 -19.42
C GLU A 50 4.63 12.37 -18.37
N ASN A 51 5.63 13.13 -18.80
CA ASN A 51 6.57 13.79 -17.91
C ASN A 51 5.91 14.86 -17.02
N ASN A 52 4.95 15.60 -17.54
CA ASN A 52 4.29 16.64 -16.74
C ASN A 52 3.41 16.03 -15.65
N ALA A 53 2.66 14.96 -15.94
CA ALA A 53 1.88 14.23 -14.94
C ALA A 53 2.81 13.61 -13.90
N PHE A 54 3.91 12.99 -14.32
CA PHE A 54 4.89 12.41 -13.41
C PHE A 54 5.48 13.45 -12.44
N GLU A 55 5.89 14.61 -12.91
CA GLU A 55 6.48 15.65 -12.07
C GLU A 55 5.46 16.26 -11.08
N ILE A 56 4.19 16.38 -11.49
CA ILE A 56 3.12 16.82 -10.59
C ILE A 56 2.93 15.82 -9.46
N GLU A 57 2.78 14.52 -9.77
CA GLU A 57 2.58 13.47 -8.80
C GLU A 57 3.79 13.28 -7.88
N LYS A 58 5.01 13.34 -8.44
CA LYS A 58 6.26 13.31 -7.67
C LYS A 58 6.32 14.45 -6.66
N LYS A 59 6.02 15.67 -7.07
CA LYS A 59 5.99 16.84 -6.18
C LYS A 59 4.96 16.70 -5.07
N GLN A 60 3.75 16.21 -5.38
CA GLN A 60 2.69 15.98 -4.39
C GLN A 60 3.09 14.90 -3.38
N LEU A 61 3.70 13.81 -3.86
CA LEU A 61 4.19 12.73 -3.00
C LEU A 61 5.29 13.22 -2.04
N LEU A 62 6.25 13.98 -2.55
CA LEU A 62 7.32 14.57 -1.72
C LEU A 62 6.75 15.50 -0.65
N ALA A 63 5.85 16.42 -1.02
CA ALA A 63 5.20 17.32 -0.08
C ALA A 63 4.39 16.57 1.01
N ARG A 64 3.73 15.48 0.66
CA ARG A 64 3.04 14.62 1.63
C ARG A 64 4.02 13.98 2.60
N LEU A 65 5.11 13.40 2.13
CA LEU A 65 6.12 12.77 2.99
C LEU A 65 6.82 13.78 3.90
N GLU A 66 7.05 14.99 3.44
CA GLU A 66 7.57 16.10 4.25
C GLU A 66 6.59 16.46 5.37
N SER A 67 5.29 16.56 5.03
CA SER A 67 4.23 16.84 6.02
C SER A 67 4.09 15.73 7.07
N GLU A 68 4.26 14.45 6.67
CA GLU A 68 4.25 13.30 7.60
C GLU A 68 5.39 13.41 8.65
N LEU A 69 6.53 14.00 8.31
CA LEU A 69 7.63 14.24 9.25
C LEU A 69 7.33 15.31 10.29
N GLU A 70 6.36 16.19 10.02
CA GLU A 70 5.93 17.25 10.94
C GLU A 70 4.96 16.73 12.01
N ASP A 71 4.24 15.63 11.72
CA ASP A 71 3.38 14.96 12.69
C ASP A 71 4.22 14.26 13.77
N PRO A 72 4.14 14.68 15.03
CA PRO A 72 4.99 14.15 16.08
C PRO A 72 4.63 12.71 16.48
N PHE A 73 3.36 12.29 16.33
CA PHE A 73 2.93 10.91 16.60
C PHE A 73 3.43 9.97 15.50
N PHE A 74 3.25 10.37 14.26
CA PHE A 74 3.77 9.62 13.13
C PHE A 74 5.31 9.49 13.20
N PHE A 75 5.99 10.59 13.55
CA PHE A 75 7.43 10.57 13.72
C PHE A 75 7.86 9.58 14.82
N ALA A 76 7.24 9.64 16.02
CA ALA A 76 7.56 8.72 17.11
C ALA A 76 7.34 7.26 16.71
N HIS A 77 6.23 6.97 16.00
CA HIS A 77 5.93 5.64 15.49
C HIS A 77 7.01 5.14 14.51
N LYS A 78 7.51 5.98 13.64
CA LYS A 78 8.58 5.63 12.70
C LYS A 78 9.93 5.43 13.37
N GLU A 79 10.25 6.18 14.40
CA GLU A 79 11.45 5.93 15.23
C GLU A 79 11.34 4.57 15.97
N LEU A 80 10.13 4.21 16.44
CA LEU A 80 9.88 2.90 17.01
C LEU A 80 10.07 1.78 15.98
N ASP A 81 9.53 1.93 14.75
CA ASP A 81 9.70 0.96 13.67
C ASP A 81 11.19 0.65 13.42
N GLN A 82 12.06 1.67 13.40
CA GLN A 82 13.50 1.49 13.20
C GLN A 82 14.17 0.71 14.34
N LEU A 83 13.71 0.89 15.56
CA LEU A 83 14.26 0.16 16.71
C LEU A 83 13.72 -1.28 16.80
N PHE A 84 12.45 -1.45 16.45
CA PHE A 84 11.72 -2.70 16.67
C PHE A 84 11.98 -3.73 15.59
N PHE A 85 11.90 -3.35 14.30
CA PHE A 85 12.03 -4.27 13.20
C PHE A 85 13.50 -4.54 12.84
N GLN A 86 13.80 -5.77 12.40
CA GLN A 86 15.11 -6.18 11.92
C GLN A 86 15.21 -6.12 10.39
N GLU A 87 14.06 -6.19 9.72
CA GLU A 87 13.95 -6.14 8.26
C GLU A 87 14.09 -4.70 7.78
N GLU A 88 15.04 -4.43 6.90
CA GLU A 88 15.32 -3.09 6.38
C GLU A 88 14.09 -2.45 5.73
N SER A 89 13.30 -3.23 5.00
CA SER A 89 12.06 -2.74 4.36
C SER A 89 11.01 -2.27 5.38
N MET A 90 11.05 -2.77 6.62
CA MET A 90 10.16 -2.38 7.71
C MET A 90 10.67 -1.15 8.48
N GLN A 91 11.95 -0.84 8.38
CA GLN A 91 12.61 0.28 9.05
C GLN A 91 12.52 1.59 8.25
N LEU A 92 12.04 1.56 7.01
CA LEU A 92 11.98 2.75 6.14
C LEU A 92 11.15 3.88 6.76
N VAL A 93 11.75 5.04 6.81
CA VAL A 93 11.12 6.29 7.26
C VAL A 93 10.93 7.25 6.08
N PRO A 94 10.02 8.25 6.17
CA PRO A 94 9.78 9.20 5.08
C PRO A 94 11.04 9.90 4.58
N ARG A 95 12.00 10.21 5.44
CA ARG A 95 13.27 10.83 5.06
C ARG A 95 14.05 10.01 4.03
N ASP A 96 14.11 8.68 4.22
CA ASP A 96 14.82 7.79 3.30
C ASP A 96 14.05 7.66 1.98
N LEU A 97 12.71 7.68 2.05
CA LEU A 97 11.85 7.67 0.87
C LEU A 97 11.97 8.97 0.07
N ILE A 98 12.03 10.13 0.72
CA ILE A 98 12.21 11.43 0.07
C ILE A 98 13.50 11.43 -0.77
N ALA A 99 14.60 10.96 -0.20
CA ALA A 99 15.88 10.90 -0.92
C ALA A 99 15.77 10.02 -2.17
N ARG A 100 15.22 8.80 -2.03
CA ARG A 100 15.05 7.85 -3.15
C ARG A 100 14.10 8.39 -4.22
N ILE A 101 12.93 8.93 -3.84
CA ILE A 101 11.93 9.48 -4.77
C ILE A 101 12.49 10.67 -5.53
N SER A 102 13.33 11.49 -4.90
CA SER A 102 13.93 12.65 -5.56
C SER A 102 14.81 12.27 -6.76
N GLU A 103 15.40 11.07 -6.73
CA GLU A 103 16.26 10.54 -7.80
C GLU A 103 15.46 9.81 -8.91
N GLU A 104 14.19 9.46 -8.65
CA GLU A 104 13.37 8.73 -9.62
C GLU A 104 12.98 9.60 -10.83
N THR A 105 12.91 8.95 -12.00
CA THR A 105 12.51 9.56 -13.27
C THR A 105 11.24 8.92 -13.82
N SER A 106 10.55 9.59 -14.75
CA SER A 106 9.39 9.04 -15.46
C SER A 106 9.70 7.70 -16.12
N LYS A 107 10.90 7.56 -16.67
CA LYS A 107 11.39 6.35 -17.32
C LYS A 107 11.67 5.22 -16.34
N SER A 108 12.36 5.48 -15.23
CA SER A 108 12.62 4.45 -14.20
C SER A 108 11.32 3.95 -13.57
N CYS A 109 10.39 4.85 -13.27
CA CYS A 109 9.08 4.48 -12.74
C CYS A 109 8.26 3.66 -13.74
N TYR A 110 8.26 4.03 -15.01
CA TYR A 110 7.58 3.28 -16.06
C TYR A 110 8.15 1.86 -16.22
N SER A 111 9.48 1.74 -16.25
CA SER A 111 10.15 0.44 -16.31
C SER A 111 9.79 -0.47 -15.12
N ASN A 112 9.78 0.08 -13.90
CA ASN A 112 9.38 -0.64 -12.70
C ASN A 112 7.90 -1.04 -12.73
N PHE A 113 7.03 -0.16 -13.22
CA PHE A 113 5.61 -0.44 -13.41
C PHE A 113 5.37 -1.58 -14.41
N GLN A 114 6.05 -1.57 -15.55
CA GLN A 114 5.97 -2.63 -16.54
C GLN A 114 6.47 -3.98 -16.00
N LYS A 115 7.53 -3.96 -15.19
CA LYS A 115 8.03 -5.15 -14.50
C LYS A 115 6.99 -5.69 -13.51
N MET A 116 6.41 -4.83 -12.69
CA MET A 116 5.33 -5.18 -11.75
C MET A 116 4.15 -5.84 -12.48
N LEU A 117 3.68 -5.24 -13.58
CA LEU A 117 2.58 -5.80 -14.36
C LEU A 117 2.90 -7.17 -14.95
N LYS A 118 4.16 -7.47 -15.24
CA LYS A 118 4.62 -8.74 -15.81
C LYS A 118 4.81 -9.83 -14.77
N GLU A 119 5.39 -9.49 -13.63
CA GLU A 119 5.95 -10.45 -12.67
C GLU A 119 5.05 -10.62 -11.44
N ASP A 120 4.40 -9.54 -10.98
CA ASP A 120 3.69 -9.55 -9.71
C ASP A 120 2.33 -10.25 -9.80
N ARG A 121 1.88 -10.77 -8.67
CA ARG A 121 0.54 -11.32 -8.52
C ARG A 121 -0.51 -10.23 -8.65
N ILE A 122 -1.55 -10.51 -9.41
CA ILE A 122 -2.72 -9.64 -9.54
C ILE A 122 -3.94 -10.42 -9.04
N ASP A 123 -4.64 -9.87 -8.06
CA ASP A 123 -5.92 -10.34 -7.59
C ASP A 123 -7.00 -9.34 -8.00
N LEU A 124 -8.07 -9.83 -8.61
CA LEU A 124 -9.24 -9.05 -8.98
C LEU A 124 -10.39 -9.42 -8.06
N PHE A 125 -10.97 -8.43 -7.42
CA PHE A 125 -12.08 -8.62 -6.50
C PHE A 125 -13.28 -7.80 -6.94
N PHE A 126 -14.43 -8.45 -7.11
CA PHE A 126 -15.69 -7.83 -7.48
C PHE A 126 -16.71 -8.00 -6.37
N LEU A 127 -17.36 -6.92 -5.98
CA LEU A 127 -18.42 -6.93 -4.99
C LEU A 127 -19.61 -6.14 -5.51
N GLY A 128 -20.78 -6.77 -5.60
CA GLY A 128 -22.02 -6.14 -6.03
C GLY A 128 -22.95 -7.08 -6.78
N ASP A 129 -23.97 -6.49 -7.38
CA ASP A 129 -24.90 -7.18 -8.26
C ASP A 129 -24.48 -6.96 -9.71
N PHE A 130 -23.92 -7.96 -10.34
CA PHE A 130 -23.39 -7.93 -11.71
C PHE A 130 -23.56 -9.26 -12.42
N ASN A 131 -23.49 -9.25 -13.74
CA ASN A 131 -23.49 -10.47 -14.55
C ASN A 131 -22.06 -11.08 -14.55
N GLU A 132 -21.89 -12.21 -13.89
CA GLU A 132 -20.61 -12.89 -13.76
C GLU A 132 -20.01 -13.28 -15.12
N ILE A 133 -20.84 -13.75 -16.06
CA ILE A 133 -20.39 -14.15 -17.40
C ILE A 133 -19.82 -12.96 -18.15
N GLU A 134 -20.51 -11.82 -18.10
CA GLU A 134 -20.08 -10.58 -18.76
C GLU A 134 -18.76 -10.06 -18.18
N VAL A 135 -18.61 -10.09 -16.85
CA VAL A 135 -17.36 -9.74 -16.17
C VAL A 135 -16.22 -10.64 -16.63
N LEU A 136 -16.40 -11.95 -16.62
CA LEU A 136 -15.37 -12.91 -17.04
C LEU A 136 -14.98 -12.74 -18.51
N GLU A 137 -15.93 -12.45 -19.40
CA GLU A 137 -15.62 -12.18 -20.80
C GLU A 137 -14.79 -10.93 -21.00
N ASN A 138 -15.11 -9.84 -20.30
CA ASN A 138 -14.33 -8.61 -20.35
C ASN A 138 -12.93 -8.79 -19.76
N LEU A 139 -12.78 -9.60 -18.70
CA LEU A 139 -11.49 -9.89 -18.09
C LEU A 139 -10.53 -10.69 -18.97
N LYS A 140 -11.01 -11.39 -20.00
CA LYS A 140 -10.12 -12.08 -20.97
C LYS A 140 -9.14 -11.12 -21.67
N LYS A 141 -9.51 -9.86 -21.82
CA LYS A 141 -8.64 -8.82 -22.40
C LYS A 141 -7.40 -8.53 -21.54
N PHE A 142 -7.48 -8.75 -20.23
CA PHE A 142 -6.40 -8.44 -19.30
C PHE A 142 -5.18 -9.35 -19.44
N ASN A 143 -5.33 -10.48 -20.13
CA ASN A 143 -4.25 -11.44 -20.39
C ASN A 143 -3.36 -11.74 -19.18
N LEU A 144 -3.95 -12.04 -18.05
CA LEU A 144 -3.29 -12.25 -16.76
C LEU A 144 -2.69 -13.67 -16.61
N THR A 145 -2.35 -14.33 -17.69
CA THR A 145 -1.87 -15.71 -17.70
C THR A 145 -0.39 -15.84 -17.31
N GLY A 146 -0.05 -16.96 -16.68
CA GLY A 146 1.35 -17.43 -16.58
C GLY A 146 2.14 -16.97 -15.37
N ARG A 147 1.52 -16.39 -14.34
CA ARG A 147 2.21 -16.02 -13.09
C ARG A 147 2.35 -17.24 -12.20
N LYS A 148 3.59 -17.68 -11.95
CA LYS A 148 3.87 -18.97 -11.33
C LYS A 148 4.09 -18.96 -9.83
N GLU A 149 4.36 -17.81 -9.23
CA GLU A 149 4.78 -17.76 -7.83
C GLU A 149 3.77 -17.02 -6.94
N THR A 150 3.45 -17.64 -5.82
CA THR A 150 2.78 -16.97 -4.71
C THR A 150 3.84 -16.24 -3.89
N VAL A 151 3.69 -14.94 -3.74
CA VAL A 151 4.55 -14.17 -2.83
C VAL A 151 4.31 -14.65 -1.41
N ASN A 152 5.37 -15.09 -0.74
CA ASN A 152 5.28 -15.37 0.70
C ASN A 152 5.26 -14.03 1.45
N ILE A 153 4.11 -13.70 2.03
CA ILE A 153 3.90 -12.48 2.80
C ILE A 153 4.11 -12.67 4.32
N GLN A 154 4.60 -13.83 4.73
CA GLN A 154 4.83 -14.09 6.14
C GLN A 154 6.13 -13.42 6.60
N TYR A 155 5.98 -12.48 7.51
CA TYR A 155 7.10 -11.89 8.23
C TYR A 155 7.39 -12.73 9.47
N GLN A 156 8.65 -13.15 9.61
CA GLN A 156 9.13 -13.83 10.80
C GLN A 156 10.28 -13.02 11.40
N GLN A 157 10.05 -12.42 12.54
CA GLN A 157 11.10 -11.77 13.32
C GLN A 157 11.50 -12.66 14.48
N GLY A 158 12.79 -12.90 14.64
CA GLY A 158 13.32 -13.62 15.79
C GLY A 158 13.06 -12.86 17.10
N TYR A 159 12.83 -13.61 18.17
CA TYR A 159 12.71 -13.02 19.51
C TYR A 159 14.04 -12.43 19.96
N SER A 160 13.96 -11.25 20.56
CA SER A 160 15.07 -10.62 21.26
C SER A 160 14.58 -10.20 22.65
N ASN A 161 15.19 -10.73 23.69
CA ASN A 161 14.95 -10.28 25.06
C ASN A 161 15.71 -8.99 25.41
N VAL A 162 16.15 -8.27 24.42
CA VAL A 162 16.91 -7.03 24.60
C VAL A 162 15.93 -5.86 24.56
N LEU A 163 15.88 -5.09 25.65
CA LEU A 163 15.24 -3.80 25.64
C LEU A 163 16.03 -2.85 24.73
N ARG A 164 15.35 -2.23 23.79
CA ARG A 164 15.91 -1.19 22.93
C ARG A 164 15.20 0.11 23.23
N GLU A 165 15.95 1.14 23.48
CA GLU A 165 15.43 2.48 23.79
C GLU A 165 15.99 3.47 22.76
N GLY A 166 15.15 4.41 22.35
CA GLY A 166 15.53 5.56 21.52
C GLY A 166 14.93 6.83 22.09
N ILE A 167 15.66 7.91 22.08
CA ILE A 167 15.20 9.24 22.49
C ILE A 167 15.44 10.20 21.36
N ALA A 168 14.37 10.66 20.73
CA ALA A 168 14.38 11.74 19.75
C ALA A 168 13.95 13.04 20.43
N ARG A 169 14.73 14.10 20.26
CA ARG A 169 14.42 15.42 20.84
C ARG A 169 13.91 16.35 19.74
N LYS A 170 12.67 16.80 19.90
CA LYS A 170 12.04 17.84 19.08
C LYS A 170 11.55 18.98 19.97
N ASN A 171 11.46 20.16 19.41
CA ASN A 171 10.91 21.33 20.13
C ASN A 171 9.38 21.28 20.10
N LEU A 172 8.78 20.46 20.97
CA LEU A 172 7.35 20.24 21.09
C LEU A 172 6.88 20.58 22.50
N GLY A 173 5.60 21.00 22.62
CA GLY A 173 4.97 21.27 23.91
C GLY A 173 4.57 20.02 24.71
N GLN A 174 4.76 18.83 24.16
CA GLN A 174 4.40 17.54 24.77
C GLN A 174 5.45 16.48 24.47
N SER A 175 5.48 15.45 25.31
CA SER A 175 6.29 14.24 25.11
C SER A 175 5.41 13.11 24.63
N ILE A 176 5.91 12.30 23.71
CA ILE A 176 5.23 11.10 23.17
C ILE A 176 6.07 9.90 23.55
N LEU A 177 5.42 8.86 24.06
CA LEU A 177 6.00 7.57 24.35
C LEU A 177 5.33 6.50 23.49
N GLU A 178 6.11 5.84 22.67
CA GLU A 178 5.69 4.67 21.90
C GLU A 178 6.39 3.42 22.41
N MET A 179 5.64 2.32 22.53
CA MET A 179 6.16 1.03 22.99
C MET A 179 5.76 -0.09 22.04
N GLY A 180 6.71 -0.88 21.58
CA GLY A 180 6.50 -2.04 20.74
C GLY A 180 6.76 -3.35 21.48
N TYR A 181 5.81 -4.26 21.45
CA TYR A 181 5.91 -5.61 21.99
C TYR A 181 5.70 -6.65 20.90
N HIS A 182 6.48 -7.72 20.94
CA HIS A 182 6.26 -8.87 20.10
C HIS A 182 5.28 -9.83 20.76
N SER A 183 4.30 -10.31 20.00
CA SER A 183 3.34 -11.33 20.44
C SER A 183 3.38 -12.54 19.49
N THR A 184 3.18 -13.74 20.05
CA THR A 184 2.97 -14.97 19.28
C THR A 184 1.55 -15.13 18.78
N ILE A 185 0.62 -14.28 19.25
CA ILE A 185 -0.79 -14.33 18.88
C ILE A 185 -0.95 -13.80 17.45
N GLY A 186 -1.33 -14.68 16.54
CA GLY A 186 -1.57 -14.35 15.12
C GLY A 186 -2.97 -13.80 14.86
N TYR A 187 -3.19 -13.36 13.60
CA TYR A 187 -4.47 -12.78 13.21
C TYR A 187 -5.66 -13.75 13.34
N GLY A 188 -5.46 -15.03 13.07
CA GLY A 188 -6.49 -16.09 13.18
C GLY A 188 -6.56 -16.78 14.55
N ASP A 189 -5.84 -16.27 15.56
CA ASP A 189 -5.80 -16.86 16.89
C ASP A 189 -7.05 -16.48 17.71
N ASP A 190 -7.59 -17.42 18.47
CA ASP A 190 -8.74 -17.18 19.36
C ASP A 190 -8.45 -16.12 20.43
N GLN A 191 -7.18 -15.95 20.82
CA GLN A 191 -6.75 -14.96 21.80
C GLN A 191 -6.59 -13.55 21.23
N LYS A 192 -6.78 -13.34 19.93
CA LYS A 192 -6.64 -12.04 19.26
C LYS A 192 -7.46 -10.94 19.93
N MET A 193 -8.71 -11.23 20.31
CA MET A 193 -9.57 -10.23 20.96
C MET A 193 -9.05 -9.83 22.33
N GLY A 194 -8.47 -10.77 23.08
CA GLY A 194 -7.78 -10.49 24.33
C GLY A 194 -6.56 -9.59 24.14
N LEU A 195 -5.76 -9.85 23.10
CA LEU A 195 -4.62 -9.01 22.75
C LEU A 195 -5.04 -7.59 22.38
N LEU A 196 -6.13 -7.42 21.64
CA LEU A 196 -6.66 -6.10 21.29
C LEU A 196 -7.12 -5.32 22.53
N LEU A 197 -7.76 -6.00 23.50
CA LEU A 197 -8.15 -5.37 24.76
C LEU A 197 -6.93 -4.93 25.58
N VAL A 198 -5.90 -5.79 25.67
CA VAL A 198 -4.64 -5.44 26.36
C VAL A 198 -4.00 -4.23 25.70
N ASN A 199 -3.92 -4.19 24.37
CA ASN A 199 -3.38 -3.05 23.64
C ASN A 199 -4.15 -1.75 23.95
N GLY A 200 -5.48 -1.82 24.01
CA GLY A 200 -6.31 -0.69 24.40
C GLY A 200 -6.06 -0.21 25.83
N LEU A 201 -5.96 -1.15 26.78
CA LEU A 201 -5.66 -0.83 28.18
C LEU A 201 -4.28 -0.21 28.38
N LEU A 202 -3.31 -0.53 27.53
CA LEU A 202 -1.97 0.03 27.56
C LEU A 202 -1.86 1.42 26.90
N GLY A 203 -2.93 1.95 26.34
CA GLY A 203 -2.99 3.32 25.84
C GLY A 203 -3.21 3.48 24.33
N ALA A 204 -3.57 2.41 23.61
CA ALA A 204 -3.92 2.52 22.19
C ALA A 204 -5.32 3.10 21.95
N PHE A 205 -6.16 3.16 22.98
CA PHE A 205 -7.45 3.84 22.91
C PHE A 205 -7.34 5.22 23.57
N PRO A 206 -7.95 6.26 22.97
CA PRO A 206 -8.02 7.60 23.57
C PRO A 206 -8.83 7.62 24.86
#